data_12114b352fc6147fae448d5505fa7592
#
_entry.id   12114b352fc6147fae448d5505fa7592
#
_cell.length_a   1.000
_cell.length_b   1.000
_cell.length_c   1.000
_cell.angle_alpha   90.00
_cell.angle_beta   90.00
_cell.angle_gamma   90.00
#
_symmetry.space_group_name_H-M   'P 1'
#
loop_
_entity.id
_entity.type
_entity.pdbx_description
1 polymer ?
#
loop_
_entity_poly.entity_id
_entity_poly.type
_entity_poly.pdbx_seq_one_letter_code
_entity_poly.pdbx_strand_id
1 'polypeptide(L)'
;MSKKTALLIVDVQPTFCDEGSLPIDGGNFVAEKIGDLISGSHEYDMVVTTQDWHIDPGAHFDLHPDFVNTWPRHGVAGTPEAELHPSLTPVLGKINVRVKKGQYAAAYSGFEGTDEHGTFLHEILSEAGIQRIETVGLAFDYCVKETALDGIKLGYEVEVLKAFTAPVSSETAENAMDELKLAGVQINQ
;
A
#
# COMPACT_ATOMS: atom_id res chain seq x y z
N MET A 1 -26.38 3.25 -11.01
CA MET A 1 -25.18 4.10 -11.01
C MET A 1 -24.01 3.20 -10.70
N SER A 2 -22.87 3.34 -11.37
CA SER A 2 -21.64 2.63 -11.01
C SER A 2 -21.20 3.07 -9.62
N LYS A 3 -20.59 2.17 -8.84
CA LYS A 3 -20.03 2.50 -7.52
C LYS A 3 -18.81 3.38 -7.72
N LYS A 4 -18.66 4.40 -6.89
CA LYS A 4 -17.43 5.19 -6.87
C LYS A 4 -16.28 4.33 -6.37
N THR A 5 -15.19 4.32 -7.14
CA THR A 5 -14.04 3.44 -6.93
C THR A 5 -12.76 4.23 -6.68
N ALA A 6 -12.02 3.87 -5.63
CA ALA A 6 -10.68 4.37 -5.40
C ALA A 6 -9.62 3.31 -5.73
N LEU A 7 -8.51 3.73 -6.32
CA LEU A 7 -7.28 2.95 -6.41
C LEU A 7 -6.38 3.30 -5.22
N LEU A 8 -6.03 2.31 -4.40
CA LEU A 8 -5.05 2.45 -3.34
C LEU A 8 -3.72 1.84 -3.78
N ILE A 9 -2.72 2.69 -3.93
CA ILE A 9 -1.34 2.32 -4.29
C ILE A 9 -0.56 2.23 -2.99
N VAL A 10 -0.37 0.99 -2.53
CA VAL A 10 0.18 0.71 -1.20
C VAL A 10 1.70 0.63 -1.27
N ASP A 11 2.36 1.55 -0.56
CA ASP A 11 3.78 1.55 -0.22
C ASP A 11 4.74 1.28 -1.41
N VAL A 12 4.45 1.87 -2.57
CA VAL A 12 5.32 1.80 -3.74
C VAL A 12 6.46 2.81 -3.58
N GLN A 13 7.46 2.38 -2.80
CA GLN A 13 8.59 3.19 -2.34
C GLN A 13 9.91 2.48 -2.65
N PRO A 14 11.01 3.22 -2.92
CA PRO A 14 12.32 2.61 -3.17
C PRO A 14 12.79 1.66 -2.07
N THR A 15 12.43 1.92 -0.81
CA THR A 15 12.79 1.05 0.33
C THR A 15 12.35 -0.41 0.15
N PHE A 16 11.24 -0.65 -0.56
CA PHE A 16 10.67 -1.98 -0.85
C PHE A 16 10.99 -2.50 -2.26
N CYS A 17 11.76 -1.75 -3.02
CA CYS A 17 12.14 -2.12 -4.39
C CYS A 17 13.58 -2.64 -4.43
N ASP A 18 14.04 -3.06 -5.62
CA ASP A 18 15.39 -3.55 -5.81
C ASP A 18 16.41 -2.51 -5.30
N GLU A 19 17.44 -2.97 -4.59
CA GLU A 19 18.46 -2.15 -3.94
C GLU A 19 17.99 -1.31 -2.73
N GLY A 20 16.72 -1.40 -2.33
CA GLY A 20 16.19 -0.75 -1.14
C GLY A 20 16.61 -1.43 0.16
N SER A 21 16.30 -0.80 1.30
CA SER A 21 16.66 -1.31 2.63
C SER A 21 15.92 -2.58 3.03
N LEU A 22 14.74 -2.83 2.46
CA LEU A 22 13.90 -4.01 2.67
C LEU A 22 13.33 -4.50 1.32
N PRO A 23 14.20 -5.02 0.43
CA PRO A 23 13.84 -5.28 -0.95
C PRO A 23 12.85 -6.44 -1.09
N ILE A 24 11.88 -6.25 -1.96
CA ILE A 24 10.91 -7.26 -2.39
C ILE A 24 11.21 -7.58 -3.86
N ASP A 25 11.37 -8.86 -4.16
CA ASP A 25 11.66 -9.32 -5.52
C ASP A 25 10.54 -8.89 -6.47
N GLY A 26 10.92 -8.20 -7.55
CA GLY A 26 9.99 -7.62 -8.52
C GLY A 26 9.37 -6.28 -8.11
N GLY A 27 9.82 -5.64 -7.03
CA GLY A 27 9.29 -4.35 -6.56
C GLY A 27 9.36 -3.24 -7.61
N ASN A 28 10.49 -3.09 -8.31
CA ASN A 28 10.63 -2.13 -9.40
C ASN A 28 9.64 -2.39 -10.54
N PHE A 29 9.46 -3.67 -10.91
CA PHE A 29 8.52 -4.05 -11.96
C PHE A 29 7.07 -3.72 -11.59
N VAL A 30 6.69 -3.94 -10.32
CA VAL A 30 5.37 -3.53 -9.79
C VAL A 30 5.20 -2.02 -9.89
N ALA A 31 6.22 -1.25 -9.49
CA ALA A 31 6.18 0.22 -9.56
C ALA A 31 6.00 0.74 -11.00
N GLU A 32 6.71 0.15 -11.97
CA GLU A 32 6.57 0.48 -13.40
C GLU A 32 5.16 0.15 -13.92
N LYS A 33 4.65 -1.04 -13.64
CA LYS A 33 3.29 -1.45 -14.05
C LYS A 33 2.20 -0.53 -13.49
N ILE A 34 2.34 -0.11 -12.23
CA ILE A 34 1.39 0.82 -11.60
C ILE A 34 1.48 2.21 -12.26
N GLY A 35 2.68 2.69 -12.56
CA GLY A 35 2.89 3.91 -13.33
C GLY A 35 2.17 3.86 -14.69
N ASP A 36 2.29 2.76 -15.41
CA ASP A 36 1.62 2.52 -16.69
C ASP A 36 0.11 2.46 -16.54
N LEU A 37 -0.40 1.76 -15.53
CA LEU A 37 -1.84 1.67 -15.21
C LEU A 37 -2.46 3.06 -15.04
N ILE A 38 -1.81 3.92 -14.27
CA ILE A 38 -2.32 5.27 -14.00
C ILE A 38 -2.10 6.21 -15.20
N SER A 39 -1.04 6.00 -15.99
CA SER A 39 -0.75 6.80 -17.18
C SER A 39 -1.86 6.66 -18.23
N GLY A 40 -2.45 5.48 -18.34
CA GLY A 40 -3.54 5.18 -19.25
C GLY A 40 -4.85 5.89 -18.87
N SER A 41 -5.90 5.56 -19.63
CA SER A 41 -7.26 5.95 -19.25
C SER A 41 -7.77 4.97 -18.18
N HIS A 42 -8.19 5.49 -17.05
CA HIS A 42 -8.81 4.72 -15.98
C HIS A 42 -10.08 5.42 -15.50
N GLU A 43 -10.98 4.65 -14.88
CA GLU A 43 -12.26 5.13 -14.38
C GLU A 43 -12.27 5.25 -12.84
N TYR A 44 -11.09 5.44 -12.20
CA TYR A 44 -11.02 5.69 -10.76
C TYR A 44 -11.50 7.10 -10.43
N ASP A 45 -12.42 7.20 -9.47
CA ASP A 45 -12.89 8.48 -8.92
C ASP A 45 -11.82 9.12 -8.03
N MET A 46 -10.94 8.31 -7.44
CA MET A 46 -9.83 8.77 -6.60
C MET A 46 -8.64 7.82 -6.70
N VAL A 47 -7.43 8.39 -6.71
CA VAL A 47 -6.17 7.65 -6.63
C VAL A 47 -5.45 8.10 -5.36
N VAL A 48 -5.13 7.15 -4.49
CA VAL A 48 -4.46 7.39 -3.21
C VAL A 48 -3.16 6.59 -3.15
N THR A 49 -2.09 7.17 -2.64
CA THR A 49 -0.87 6.46 -2.28
C THR A 49 -0.74 6.36 -0.77
N THR A 50 -0.22 5.23 -0.27
CA THR A 50 0.26 5.12 1.09
C THR A 50 1.78 5.02 1.11
N GLN A 51 2.40 5.45 2.20
CA GLN A 51 3.84 5.40 2.41
C GLN A 51 4.15 5.07 3.86
N ASP A 52 5.08 4.14 4.08
CA ASP A 52 5.79 4.06 5.37
C ASP A 52 6.63 5.31 5.55
N TRP A 53 6.47 5.94 6.72
CA TRP A 53 7.15 7.20 7.03
C TRP A 53 7.66 7.17 8.47
N HIS A 54 8.60 6.26 8.73
CA HIS A 54 9.08 5.98 10.09
C HIS A 54 9.99 7.06 10.63
N ILE A 55 9.59 7.69 11.73
CA ILE A 55 10.41 8.66 12.48
C ILE A 55 11.07 7.92 13.66
N ASP A 56 10.28 7.31 14.53
CA ASP A 56 10.69 6.44 15.62
C ASP A 56 9.63 5.36 15.87
N PRO A 57 9.60 4.28 15.08
CA PRO A 57 8.58 3.25 15.20
C PRO A 57 8.85 2.26 16.36
N GLY A 58 9.78 2.59 17.26
CA GLY A 58 10.09 1.76 18.43
C GLY A 58 10.57 0.36 18.08
N ALA A 59 9.96 -0.65 18.69
CA ALA A 59 10.34 -2.06 18.52
C ALA A 59 10.05 -2.64 17.12
N HIS A 60 9.46 -1.87 16.21
CA HIS A 60 9.30 -2.29 14.83
C HIS A 60 10.65 -2.45 14.11
N PHE A 61 11.63 -1.65 14.48
CA PHE A 61 13.00 -1.77 13.98
C PHE A 61 13.87 -2.58 14.94
N ASP A 62 14.56 -3.58 14.41
CA ASP A 62 15.53 -4.38 15.17
C ASP A 62 16.81 -4.60 14.35
N LEU A 63 17.95 -4.69 15.03
CA LEU A 63 19.24 -5.04 14.41
C LEU A 63 19.33 -6.54 14.06
N HIS A 64 18.50 -7.37 14.71
CA HIS A 64 18.38 -8.80 14.50
C HIS A 64 16.90 -9.15 14.28
N PRO A 65 16.28 -8.67 13.17
CA PRO A 65 14.84 -8.78 12.98
C PRO A 65 14.40 -10.24 12.80
N ASP A 66 13.20 -10.54 13.29
CA ASP A 66 12.56 -11.84 13.08
C ASP A 66 11.85 -11.96 11.72
N PHE A 67 11.74 -10.87 10.97
CA PHE A 67 11.04 -10.76 9.69
C PHE A 67 9.56 -11.18 9.73
N VAL A 68 8.95 -11.08 10.91
CA VAL A 68 7.52 -11.31 11.14
C VAL A 68 6.91 -10.10 11.84
N ASN A 69 7.49 -9.69 12.97
CA ASN A 69 7.03 -8.55 13.78
C ASN A 69 8.04 -7.42 13.82
N THR A 70 9.31 -7.73 13.58
CA THR A 70 10.44 -6.80 13.61
C THR A 70 11.18 -6.83 12.27
N TRP A 71 11.66 -5.66 11.87
CA TRP A 71 12.24 -5.44 10.55
C TRP A 71 13.54 -4.63 10.64
N PRO A 72 14.43 -4.74 9.64
CA PRO A 72 15.53 -3.80 9.51
C PRO A 72 15.00 -2.39 9.28
N ARG A 73 15.84 -1.38 9.47
CA ARG A 73 15.44 0.02 9.20
C ARG A 73 15.04 0.18 7.75
N HIS A 74 13.84 0.67 7.51
CA HIS A 74 13.25 0.91 6.18
C HIS A 74 12.29 2.09 6.25
N GLY A 75 11.90 2.67 5.11
CA GLY A 75 10.90 3.74 5.05
C GLY A 75 11.20 4.92 5.98
N VAL A 76 12.48 5.24 6.23
CA VAL A 76 12.86 6.26 7.20
C VAL A 76 12.48 7.65 6.70
N ALA A 77 11.70 8.36 7.48
CA ALA A 77 11.17 9.69 7.15
C ALA A 77 12.26 10.65 6.68
N GLY A 78 12.00 11.36 5.58
CA GLY A 78 12.91 12.34 5.01
C GLY A 78 14.09 11.75 4.22
N THR A 79 14.14 10.44 4.01
CA THR A 79 15.11 9.81 3.12
C THR A 79 14.51 9.57 1.73
N PRO A 80 15.34 9.49 0.67
CA PRO A 80 14.87 9.16 -0.67
C PRO A 80 14.13 7.81 -0.74
N GLU A 81 14.47 6.85 0.12
CA GLU A 81 13.83 5.53 0.18
C GLU A 81 12.39 5.59 0.70
N ALA A 82 12.04 6.61 1.49
CA ALA A 82 10.68 6.80 2.00
C ALA A 82 9.77 7.57 1.02
N GLU A 83 10.32 8.14 -0.05
CA GLU A 83 9.53 8.83 -1.07
C GLU A 83 8.81 7.82 -1.99
N LEU A 84 7.88 8.31 -2.80
CA LEU A 84 7.26 7.48 -3.83
C LEU A 84 8.29 7.06 -4.87
N HIS A 85 8.14 5.83 -5.38
CA HIS A 85 9.07 5.29 -6.38
C HIS A 85 9.14 6.20 -7.63
N PRO A 86 10.33 6.41 -8.22
CA PRO A 86 10.51 7.29 -9.38
C PRO A 86 9.61 6.98 -10.58
N SER A 87 9.21 5.73 -10.79
CA SER A 87 8.26 5.34 -11.85
C SER A 87 6.89 5.99 -11.70
N LEU A 88 6.52 6.47 -10.50
CA LEU A 88 5.29 7.22 -10.28
C LEU A 88 5.43 8.73 -10.55
N THR A 89 6.65 9.23 -10.76
CA THR A 89 6.89 10.66 -10.99
C THR A 89 6.05 11.23 -12.15
N PRO A 90 5.95 10.57 -13.32
CA PRO A 90 5.16 11.09 -14.45
C PRO A 90 3.66 11.20 -14.16
N VAL A 91 3.17 10.46 -13.17
CA VAL A 91 1.73 10.35 -12.83
C VAL A 91 1.36 11.02 -11.51
N LEU A 92 2.28 11.73 -10.86
CA LEU A 92 2.03 12.42 -9.58
C LEU A 92 0.83 13.37 -9.64
N GLY A 93 0.59 14.00 -10.79
CA GLY A 93 -0.57 14.88 -10.99
C GLY A 93 -1.93 14.18 -11.03
N LYS A 94 -1.94 12.84 -11.13
CA LYS A 94 -3.15 12.00 -11.09
C LYS A 94 -3.40 11.42 -9.69
N ILE A 95 -2.46 11.55 -8.77
CA ILE A 95 -2.61 11.12 -7.37
C ILE A 95 -3.35 12.23 -6.61
N ASN A 96 -4.53 11.91 -6.10
CA ASN A 96 -5.38 12.85 -5.41
C ASN A 96 -4.95 13.07 -3.95
N VAL A 97 -4.52 11.98 -3.28
CA VAL A 97 -4.19 11.99 -1.84
C VAL A 97 -2.95 11.14 -1.60
N ARG A 98 -2.11 11.61 -0.68
CA ARG A 98 -0.94 10.87 -0.18
C ARG A 98 -1.10 10.69 1.33
N VAL A 99 -1.06 9.44 1.76
CA VAL A 99 -1.21 9.06 3.16
C VAL A 99 0.13 8.53 3.69
N LYS A 100 0.51 8.96 4.87
CA LYS A 100 1.72 8.51 5.56
C LYS A 100 1.34 7.74 6.82
N LYS A 101 2.00 6.62 7.07
CA LYS A 101 1.75 5.75 8.22
C LYS A 101 3.04 5.35 8.94
N GLY A 102 2.92 4.80 10.13
CA GLY A 102 4.04 4.21 10.85
C GLY A 102 5.04 5.20 11.45
N GLN A 103 4.67 6.46 11.68
CA GLN A 103 5.61 7.48 12.18
C GLN A 103 6.24 7.09 13.52
N TYR A 104 5.43 6.58 14.46
CA TYR A 104 5.85 6.30 15.85
C TYR A 104 5.46 4.90 16.34
N ALA A 105 4.97 4.04 15.46
CA ALA A 105 4.61 2.65 15.74
C ALA A 105 4.66 1.83 14.46
N ALA A 106 4.62 0.50 14.57
CA ALA A 106 4.34 -0.36 13.43
C ALA A 106 2.98 -0.02 12.84
N ALA A 107 2.87 0.05 11.51
CA ALA A 107 1.61 0.24 10.82
C ALA A 107 1.67 -0.46 9.46
N TYR A 108 0.77 -1.41 9.25
CA TYR A 108 0.71 -2.17 8.00
C TYR A 108 -0.42 -1.70 7.10
N SER A 109 -1.59 -1.43 7.68
CA SER A 109 -2.75 -0.97 6.91
C SER A 109 -2.63 0.50 6.52
N GLY A 110 -2.96 0.82 5.26
CA GLY A 110 -3.10 2.21 4.82
C GLY A 110 -4.13 3.01 5.63
N PHE A 111 -5.09 2.33 6.26
CA PHE A 111 -6.10 2.97 7.10
C PHE A 111 -5.57 3.46 8.46
N GLU A 112 -4.37 3.05 8.85
CA GLU A 112 -3.67 3.59 10.03
C GLU A 112 -2.98 4.95 9.74
N GLY A 113 -2.91 5.33 8.47
CA GLY A 113 -2.24 6.54 8.03
C GLY A 113 -3.16 7.75 7.86
N THR A 114 -2.53 8.90 7.79
CA THR A 114 -3.18 10.20 7.59
C THR A 114 -2.55 10.96 6.43
N ASP A 115 -3.30 11.90 5.86
CA ASP A 115 -2.79 12.88 4.92
C ASP A 115 -1.95 13.98 5.64
N GLU A 116 -1.53 14.99 4.90
CA GLU A 116 -0.76 16.11 5.43
C GLU A 116 -1.54 17.00 6.42
N HIS A 117 -2.86 16.86 6.47
CA HIS A 117 -3.75 17.59 7.40
C HIS A 117 -4.10 16.78 8.64
N GLY A 118 -3.64 15.52 8.72
CA GLY A 118 -3.94 14.59 9.81
C GLY A 118 -5.29 13.88 9.66
N THR A 119 -5.91 13.91 8.48
CA THR A 119 -7.16 13.22 8.18
C THR A 119 -6.89 11.76 7.86
N PHE A 120 -7.58 10.83 8.52
CA PHE A 120 -7.42 9.40 8.26
C PHE A 120 -7.97 8.98 6.89
N LEU A 121 -7.36 7.96 6.29
CA LEU A 121 -7.74 7.44 4.98
C LEU A 121 -9.25 7.10 4.90
N HIS A 122 -9.82 6.50 5.95
CA HIS A 122 -11.25 6.18 5.96
C HIS A 122 -12.14 7.42 5.87
N GLU A 123 -11.80 8.49 6.57
CA GLU A 123 -12.54 9.75 6.53
C GLU A 123 -12.51 10.34 5.13
N ILE A 124 -11.33 10.39 4.51
CA ILE A 124 -11.12 10.90 3.14
C ILE A 124 -11.98 10.13 2.13
N LEU A 125 -11.92 8.80 2.16
CA LEU A 125 -12.68 7.94 1.24
C LEU A 125 -14.20 8.05 1.47
N SER A 126 -14.62 8.12 2.73
CA SER A 126 -16.03 8.25 3.12
C SER A 126 -16.62 9.57 2.67
N GLU A 127 -15.92 10.69 2.88
CA GLU A 127 -16.34 12.03 2.44
C GLU A 127 -16.46 12.12 0.92
N ALA A 128 -15.57 11.45 0.18
CA ALA A 128 -15.63 11.34 -1.27
C ALA A 128 -16.76 10.43 -1.78
N GLY A 129 -17.39 9.68 -0.88
CA GLY A 129 -18.45 8.71 -1.21
C GLY A 129 -17.95 7.48 -1.93
N ILE A 130 -16.69 7.08 -1.70
CA ILE A 130 -16.11 5.84 -2.23
C ILE A 130 -16.83 4.63 -1.63
N GLN A 131 -17.12 3.65 -2.46
CA GLN A 131 -17.84 2.42 -2.08
C GLN A 131 -17.02 1.16 -2.41
N ARG A 132 -16.10 1.27 -3.36
CA ARG A 132 -15.21 0.20 -3.80
C ARG A 132 -13.77 0.66 -3.77
N ILE A 133 -12.88 -0.26 -3.42
CA ILE A 133 -11.44 -0.06 -3.37
C ILE A 133 -10.77 -1.13 -4.23
N GLU A 134 -9.88 -0.72 -5.11
CA GLU A 134 -8.91 -1.59 -5.75
C GLU A 134 -7.54 -1.33 -5.15
N THR A 135 -6.84 -2.38 -4.71
CA THR A 135 -5.53 -2.27 -4.07
C THR A 135 -4.43 -2.87 -4.93
N VAL A 136 -3.33 -2.14 -5.04
CA VAL A 136 -2.10 -2.52 -5.73
C VAL A 136 -0.90 -2.14 -4.86
N GLY A 137 0.29 -2.61 -5.17
CA GLY A 137 1.54 -2.19 -4.50
C GLY A 137 2.23 -3.28 -3.70
N LEU A 138 2.91 -2.89 -2.64
CA LEU A 138 3.87 -3.70 -1.89
C LEU A 138 3.57 -3.69 -0.38
N ALA A 139 3.83 -4.79 0.37
CA ALA A 139 3.91 -6.15 -0.14
C ALA A 139 2.52 -6.80 -0.13
N PHE A 140 2.26 -7.69 -1.08
CA PHE A 140 0.99 -8.40 -1.19
C PHE A 140 0.54 -9.04 0.12
N ASP A 141 1.47 -9.71 0.80
CA ASP A 141 1.29 -10.52 2.00
C ASP A 141 1.37 -9.74 3.31
N TYR A 142 1.66 -8.44 3.26
CA TYR A 142 1.70 -7.53 4.42
C TYR A 142 0.82 -6.30 4.20
N CYS A 143 1.38 -5.17 3.79
CA CYS A 143 0.65 -3.89 3.75
C CYS A 143 -0.55 -3.91 2.80
N VAL A 144 -0.46 -4.57 1.64
CA VAL A 144 -1.60 -4.73 0.71
C VAL A 144 -2.69 -5.58 1.36
N LYS A 145 -2.33 -6.73 1.97
CA LYS A 145 -3.27 -7.60 2.68
C LYS A 145 -3.98 -6.85 3.81
N GLU A 146 -3.22 -6.22 4.71
CA GLU A 146 -3.80 -5.55 5.87
C GLU A 146 -4.70 -4.38 5.46
N THR A 147 -4.31 -3.62 4.43
CA THR A 147 -5.14 -2.56 3.86
C THR A 147 -6.45 -3.13 3.29
N ALA A 148 -6.40 -4.23 2.56
CA ALA A 148 -7.58 -4.87 2.00
C ALA A 148 -8.52 -5.42 3.08
N LEU A 149 -7.98 -6.07 4.12
CA LEU A 149 -8.75 -6.60 5.25
C LEU A 149 -9.45 -5.50 6.04
N ASP A 150 -8.76 -4.38 6.30
CA ASP A 150 -9.38 -3.26 6.99
C ASP A 150 -10.42 -2.56 6.10
N GLY A 151 -10.20 -2.48 4.80
CA GLY A 151 -11.21 -2.00 3.86
C GLY A 151 -12.53 -2.78 3.95
N ILE A 152 -12.46 -4.12 3.99
CA ILE A 152 -13.65 -4.98 4.21
C ILE A 152 -14.32 -4.69 5.56
N LYS A 153 -13.55 -4.62 6.65
CA LYS A 153 -14.07 -4.31 8.00
C LYS A 153 -14.79 -2.96 8.05
N LEU A 154 -14.30 -1.99 7.28
CA LEU A 154 -14.88 -0.65 7.18
C LEU A 154 -16.08 -0.56 6.22
N GLY A 155 -16.43 -1.67 5.55
CA GLY A 155 -17.63 -1.78 4.72
C GLY A 155 -17.46 -1.48 3.24
N TYR A 156 -16.21 -1.36 2.75
CA TYR A 156 -15.93 -1.22 1.33
C TYR A 156 -16.03 -2.57 0.60
N GLU A 157 -16.39 -2.53 -0.67
CA GLU A 157 -16.04 -3.64 -1.56
C GLU A 157 -14.56 -3.52 -1.90
N VAL A 158 -13.80 -4.60 -1.72
CA VAL A 158 -12.36 -4.58 -1.91
C VAL A 158 -11.94 -5.63 -2.93
N GLU A 159 -11.12 -5.19 -3.88
CA GLU A 159 -10.45 -6.06 -4.84
C GLU A 159 -8.93 -5.82 -4.78
N VAL A 160 -8.16 -6.90 -4.77
CA VAL A 160 -6.70 -6.85 -4.94
C VAL A 160 -6.38 -7.19 -6.39
N LEU A 161 -5.73 -6.29 -7.10
CA LEU A 161 -5.19 -6.52 -8.44
C LEU A 161 -3.82 -7.20 -8.31
N LYS A 162 -3.82 -8.53 -8.19
CA LYS A 162 -2.63 -9.31 -7.83
C LYS A 162 -1.47 -9.14 -8.82
N ALA A 163 -1.78 -8.98 -10.13
CA ALA A 163 -0.77 -8.72 -11.14
C ALA A 163 0.03 -7.43 -10.96
N PHE A 164 -0.43 -6.53 -10.07
CA PHE A 164 0.20 -5.27 -9.69
C PHE A 164 0.72 -5.29 -8.25
N THR A 165 1.06 -6.46 -7.74
CA THR A 165 1.63 -6.67 -6.41
C THR A 165 2.80 -7.64 -6.46
N ALA A 166 3.64 -7.63 -5.43
CA ALA A 166 4.66 -8.64 -5.18
C ALA A 166 4.69 -9.01 -3.70
N PRO A 167 4.89 -10.29 -3.35
CA PRO A 167 4.98 -10.74 -1.97
C PRO A 167 6.42 -10.72 -1.45
N VAL A 168 6.57 -10.73 -0.13
CA VAL A 168 7.86 -10.96 0.53
C VAL A 168 8.33 -12.40 0.31
N SER A 169 7.41 -13.37 0.39
CA SER A 169 7.72 -14.78 0.11
C SER A 169 6.51 -15.53 -0.47
N SER A 170 6.77 -16.68 -1.10
CA SER A 170 5.69 -17.54 -1.62
C SER A 170 4.83 -18.13 -0.49
N GLU A 171 5.43 -18.50 0.63
CA GLU A 171 4.72 -19.08 1.77
C GLU A 171 3.75 -18.07 2.40
N THR A 172 4.22 -16.86 2.68
CA THR A 172 3.38 -15.80 3.23
C THR A 172 2.31 -15.33 2.25
N ALA A 173 2.61 -15.39 0.93
CA ALA A 173 1.63 -15.10 -0.12
C ALA A 173 0.47 -16.09 -0.17
N GLU A 174 0.74 -17.39 0.01
CA GLU A 174 -0.32 -18.42 0.06
C GLU A 174 -1.25 -18.17 1.26
N ASN A 175 -0.68 -17.95 2.44
CA ASN A 175 -1.45 -17.64 3.65
C ASN A 175 -2.29 -16.37 3.47
N ALA A 176 -1.70 -15.30 2.94
CA ALA A 176 -2.39 -14.04 2.66
C ALA A 176 -3.56 -14.23 1.68
N MET A 177 -3.36 -15.05 0.64
CA MET A 177 -4.40 -15.36 -0.33
C MET A 177 -5.62 -16.01 0.32
N ASP A 178 -5.40 -16.95 1.25
CA ASP A 178 -6.47 -17.66 1.94
C ASP A 178 -7.19 -16.72 2.94
N GLU A 179 -6.45 -15.90 3.68
CA GLU A 179 -7.02 -14.89 4.59
C GLU A 179 -7.90 -13.89 3.84
N LEU A 180 -7.40 -13.35 2.72
CA LEU A 180 -8.13 -12.38 1.89
C LEU A 180 -9.43 -12.98 1.32
N LYS A 181 -9.38 -14.21 0.78
CA LYS A 181 -10.58 -14.90 0.27
C LYS A 181 -11.59 -15.17 1.37
N LEU A 182 -11.13 -15.61 2.55
CA LEU A 182 -11.99 -15.88 3.70
C LEU A 182 -12.71 -14.61 4.19
N ALA A 183 -12.03 -13.48 4.12
CA ALA A 183 -12.59 -12.17 4.47
C ALA A 183 -13.57 -11.61 3.41
N GLY A 184 -13.65 -12.22 2.22
CA GLY A 184 -14.51 -11.77 1.14
C GLY A 184 -13.87 -10.74 0.19
N VAL A 185 -12.55 -10.59 0.24
CA VAL A 185 -11.80 -9.76 -0.72
C VAL A 185 -11.80 -10.46 -2.08
N GLN A 186 -12.10 -9.71 -3.13
CA GLN A 186 -11.95 -10.19 -4.51
C GLN A 186 -10.47 -10.13 -4.90
N ILE A 187 -9.99 -11.14 -5.63
CA ILE A 187 -8.60 -11.17 -6.09
C ILE A 187 -8.61 -11.39 -7.61
N ASN A 188 -8.16 -10.38 -8.33
CA ASN A 188 -7.99 -10.42 -9.78
C ASN A 188 -6.55 -10.84 -10.09
N GLN A 189 -6.39 -11.87 -10.93
CA GLN A 189 -5.08 -12.47 -11.26
C GLN A 189 -4.31 -11.65 -12.27
#